data_7bd103fb761089849faad5e5a8473385
#
_entry.id   7bd103fb761089849faad5e5a8473385
#
_cell.length_a   1.000
_cell.length_b   1.000
_cell.length_c   1.000
_cell.angle_alpha   90.00
_cell.angle_beta   90.00
_cell.angle_gamma   90.00
#
_symmetry.space_group_name_H-M   'P 1'
#
loop_
_entity.id
_entity.type
_entity.pdbx_description
1 polymer ?
#
loop_
_entity_poly.entity_id
_entity_poly.type
_entity_poly.pdbx_seq_one_letter_code
_entity_poly.pdbx_strand_id
1 'polypeptide(L)'
;MNRRMRIFVNVLLLSLASIAVAQQKPSNTLDASVTFSELRANAPVGGCGCFWMAGGTGQFSYPVWRNFSAVVEVAGHHTSNIPNFKAGLSLVSGMGGVRMRWPTHTRFQPFAQVLFGGVHGFDSYFPAPIGKLPTSYDTSYAMAVGGGLDIAVSRHVWVRALKADYNYSSLRNLQGDNQNQLRIGAGILFRGGGK
;
A
#
# COMPACT_ATOMS: atom_id res chain seq x y z
N MET A 1 -33.73 -14.17 3.61
CA MET A 1 -32.87 -13.06 4.10
C MET A 1 -33.49 -12.47 5.34
N ASN A 2 -32.82 -12.59 6.48
CA ASN A 2 -33.38 -12.32 7.80
C ASN A 2 -33.63 -10.81 8.01
N ARG A 3 -34.71 -10.40 8.70
CA ARG A 3 -35.09 -8.98 8.91
C ARG A 3 -33.95 -8.13 9.48
N ARG A 4 -33.10 -8.69 10.34
CA ARG A 4 -31.92 -8.02 10.90
C ARG A 4 -30.84 -7.73 9.84
N MET A 5 -30.67 -8.63 8.87
CA MET A 5 -29.70 -8.45 7.78
C MET A 5 -30.14 -7.36 6.78
N ARG A 6 -31.45 -7.20 6.57
CA ARG A 6 -32.01 -6.09 5.76
C ARG A 6 -31.79 -4.73 6.41
N ILE A 7 -31.90 -4.65 7.74
CA ILE A 7 -31.66 -3.41 8.49
C ILE A 7 -30.16 -3.04 8.42
N PHE A 8 -29.24 -4.01 8.58
CA PHE A 8 -27.80 -3.77 8.45
C PHE A 8 -27.38 -3.31 7.04
N VAL A 9 -27.94 -3.93 6.00
CA VAL A 9 -27.67 -3.55 4.61
C VAL A 9 -28.22 -2.14 4.31
N ASN A 10 -29.41 -1.80 4.80
CA ASN A 10 -29.99 -0.47 4.60
C ASN A 10 -29.25 0.61 5.38
N VAL A 11 -28.80 0.34 6.60
CA VAL A 11 -27.98 1.28 7.38
C VAL A 11 -26.62 1.49 6.72
N LEU A 12 -26.01 0.43 6.18
CA LEU A 12 -24.76 0.51 5.43
C LEU A 12 -24.92 1.30 4.12
N LEU A 13 -26.02 1.11 3.40
CA LEU A 13 -26.35 1.85 2.18
C LEU A 13 -26.70 3.32 2.47
N LEU A 14 -27.39 3.62 3.57
CA LEU A 14 -27.67 4.99 3.99
C LEU A 14 -26.44 5.74 4.48
N SER A 15 -25.49 5.06 5.12
CA SER A 15 -24.19 5.65 5.51
C SER A 15 -23.29 5.95 4.30
N LEU A 16 -23.42 5.19 3.22
CA LEU A 16 -22.74 5.45 1.95
C LEU A 16 -23.37 6.62 1.16
N ALA A 17 -24.69 6.84 1.30
CA ALA A 17 -25.40 7.93 0.63
C ALA A 17 -25.15 9.32 1.23
N SER A 18 -24.75 9.40 2.50
CA SER A 18 -24.41 10.68 3.16
C SER A 18 -23.01 11.23 2.82
N ILE A 19 -22.23 10.55 1.98
CA ILE A 19 -20.93 11.03 1.49
C ILE A 19 -21.05 11.94 0.26
N ALA A 20 -22.24 12.11 -0.26
CA ALA A 20 -22.50 13.00 -1.37
C ALA A 20 -22.82 14.41 -0.82
N VAL A 21 -21.83 15.24 -0.54
CA VAL A 21 -21.86 16.69 -0.79
C VAL A 21 -20.63 17.38 -0.16
N ALA A 22 -19.61 17.57 -0.93
CA ALA A 22 -18.89 18.83 -0.96
C ALA A 22 -18.29 18.93 -2.37
N GLN A 23 -18.93 19.72 -3.21
CA GLN A 23 -18.39 20.11 -4.51
C GLN A 23 -17.20 21.06 -4.28
N GLN A 24 -16.10 20.54 -3.80
CA GLN A 24 -14.83 21.22 -3.90
C GLN A 24 -14.26 20.95 -5.30
N LYS A 25 -14.02 22.06 -6.01
CA LYS A 25 -13.29 22.06 -7.30
C LYS A 25 -12.05 21.20 -7.12
N PRO A 26 -11.81 20.17 -7.96
CA PRO A 26 -10.62 19.36 -7.85
C PRO A 26 -9.40 20.29 -7.96
N SER A 27 -8.56 20.32 -6.94
CA SER A 27 -7.30 21.03 -7.03
C SER A 27 -6.43 20.24 -8.02
N ASN A 28 -6.13 20.82 -9.17
CA ASN A 28 -5.25 20.24 -10.20
C ASN A 28 -3.79 20.24 -9.71
N THR A 29 -3.53 19.64 -8.56
CA THR A 29 -2.23 19.66 -7.91
C THR A 29 -1.61 18.27 -7.93
N LEU A 30 -0.41 18.21 -8.51
CA LEU A 30 0.43 17.03 -8.40
C LEU A 30 0.91 16.88 -6.96
N ASP A 31 0.75 15.71 -6.39
CA ASP A 31 1.31 15.37 -5.09
C ASP A 31 2.49 14.40 -5.25
N ALA A 32 3.57 14.67 -4.53
CA ALA A 32 4.71 13.78 -4.39
C ALA A 32 4.89 13.45 -2.91
N SER A 33 5.09 12.18 -2.56
CA SER A 33 5.33 11.81 -1.15
C SER A 33 6.45 10.78 -1.03
N VAL A 34 7.19 10.93 0.08
CA VAL A 34 8.17 9.93 0.54
C VAL A 34 7.74 9.47 1.93
N THR A 35 7.71 8.17 2.13
CA THR A 35 7.24 7.54 3.35
C THR A 35 8.27 6.50 3.79
N PHE A 36 8.77 6.59 5.02
CA PHE A 36 9.45 5.48 5.67
C PHE A 36 8.39 4.44 6.03
N SER A 37 8.68 3.17 5.80
CA SER A 37 7.70 2.11 6.04
C SER A 37 8.36 0.81 6.50
N GLU A 38 7.65 0.11 7.35
CA GLU A 38 7.95 -1.25 7.75
C GLU A 38 6.95 -2.22 7.12
N LEU A 39 7.49 -3.31 6.61
CA LEU A 39 6.73 -4.37 5.97
C LEU A 39 6.81 -5.62 6.84
N ARG A 40 5.68 -6.06 7.36
CA ARG A 40 5.56 -7.35 8.05
C ARG A 40 5.30 -8.42 7.02
N ALA A 41 6.34 -9.21 6.71
CA ALA A 41 6.30 -10.28 5.74
C ALA A 41 5.94 -11.62 6.39
N ASN A 42 5.42 -12.56 5.58
CA ASN A 42 5.15 -13.93 6.01
C ASN A 42 6.48 -14.64 6.32
N ALA A 43 6.45 -15.55 7.28
CA ALA A 43 7.55 -16.47 7.49
C ALA A 43 7.72 -17.40 6.30
N PRO A 44 8.98 -17.76 5.97
CA PRO A 44 9.24 -18.82 4.99
C PRO A 44 8.74 -20.18 5.52
N VAL A 45 8.67 -21.16 4.59
CA VAL A 45 8.27 -22.54 4.93
C VAL A 45 9.15 -23.10 6.05
N GLY A 46 8.52 -23.66 7.08
CA GLY A 46 9.21 -24.18 8.26
C GLY A 46 9.69 -23.12 9.23
N GLY A 47 9.45 -21.85 8.94
CA GLY A 47 9.75 -20.74 9.84
C GLY A 47 8.62 -20.45 10.83
N CYS A 48 8.97 -20.08 12.05
CA CYS A 48 8.01 -19.68 13.10
C CYS A 48 7.79 -18.17 13.07
N GLY A 49 6.67 -17.75 12.48
CA GLY A 49 6.21 -16.36 12.57
C GLY A 49 6.65 -15.44 11.45
N CYS A 50 6.08 -14.25 11.44
CA CYS A 50 6.38 -13.19 10.49
C CYS A 50 7.66 -12.43 10.90
N PHE A 51 8.31 -11.81 9.94
CA PHE A 51 9.46 -10.94 10.17
C PHE A 51 9.23 -9.54 9.61
N TRP A 52 10.00 -8.57 10.10
CA TRP A 52 9.90 -7.19 9.68
C TRP A 52 11.01 -6.82 8.71
N MET A 53 10.67 -6.03 7.72
CA MET A 53 11.59 -5.45 6.75
C MET A 53 11.43 -3.93 6.80
N ALA A 54 12.54 -3.21 7.01
CA ALA A 54 12.56 -1.76 6.96
C ALA A 54 12.73 -1.27 5.52
N GLY A 55 12.14 -0.12 5.21
CA GLY A 55 12.25 0.44 3.88
C GLY A 55 11.51 1.76 3.69
N GLY A 56 11.13 2.03 2.46
CA GLY A 56 10.42 3.25 2.13
C GLY A 56 9.61 3.15 0.85
N THR A 57 8.73 4.13 0.67
CA THR A 57 7.90 4.28 -0.52
C THR A 57 7.98 5.69 -1.06
N GLY A 58 8.12 5.81 -2.38
CA GLY A 58 7.91 7.05 -3.14
C GLY A 58 6.60 6.97 -3.91
N GLN A 59 5.78 8.00 -3.82
CA GLN A 59 4.51 8.06 -4.57
C GLN A 59 4.37 9.39 -5.29
N PHE A 60 3.83 9.31 -6.52
CA PHE A 60 3.28 10.45 -7.23
C PHE A 60 1.79 10.23 -7.41
N SER A 61 0.98 11.28 -7.24
CA SER A 61 -0.44 11.21 -7.52
C SER A 61 -0.94 12.44 -8.25
N TYR A 62 -1.77 12.21 -9.26
CA TYR A 62 -2.38 13.25 -10.09
C TYR A 62 -3.91 13.15 -9.99
N PRO A 63 -4.62 14.24 -9.68
CA PRO A 63 -6.08 14.23 -9.60
C PRO A 63 -6.66 14.01 -11.00
N VAL A 64 -7.58 13.04 -11.12
CA VAL A 64 -8.23 12.66 -12.37
C VAL A 64 -9.69 13.11 -12.37
N TRP A 65 -10.38 12.88 -11.27
CA TRP A 65 -11.81 13.19 -11.18
C TRP A 65 -12.24 13.39 -9.74
N ARG A 66 -12.83 14.56 -9.44
CA ARG A 66 -13.33 14.91 -8.09
C ARG A 66 -12.31 14.52 -7.00
N ASN A 67 -12.64 13.52 -6.20
CA ASN A 67 -11.83 13.04 -5.08
C ASN A 67 -10.86 11.91 -5.47
N PHE A 68 -10.85 11.51 -6.74
CA PHE A 68 -10.02 10.43 -7.25
C PHE A 68 -8.75 10.95 -7.90
N SER A 69 -7.65 10.27 -7.61
CA SER A 69 -6.32 10.53 -8.18
C SER A 69 -5.73 9.23 -8.74
N ALA A 70 -5.08 9.33 -9.89
CA ALA A 70 -4.17 8.29 -10.34
C ALA A 70 -2.92 8.32 -9.46
N VAL A 71 -2.37 7.16 -9.11
CA VAL A 71 -1.20 7.03 -8.25
C VAL A 71 -0.21 6.09 -8.89
N VAL A 72 1.07 6.47 -8.83
CA VAL A 72 2.20 5.57 -9.09
C VAL A 72 3.04 5.49 -7.82
N GLU A 73 3.43 4.28 -7.45
CA GLU A 73 4.23 3.99 -6.26
C GLU A 73 5.44 3.12 -6.65
N VAL A 74 6.59 3.47 -6.08
CA VAL A 74 7.77 2.61 -6.03
C VAL A 74 8.10 2.39 -4.55
N ALA A 75 8.34 1.14 -4.15
CA ALA A 75 8.70 0.81 -2.79
C ALA A 75 9.91 -0.12 -2.76
N GLY A 76 10.76 0.05 -1.74
CA GLY A 76 11.90 -0.82 -1.46
C GLY A 76 11.94 -1.18 0.01
N HIS A 77 12.09 -2.49 0.33
CA HIS A 77 12.22 -2.99 1.69
C HIS A 77 13.34 -4.02 1.76
N HIS A 78 14.07 -4.01 2.87
CA HIS A 78 15.21 -4.90 3.10
C HIS A 78 15.20 -5.46 4.52
N THR A 79 15.66 -6.69 4.66
CA THR A 79 16.08 -7.29 5.92
C THR A 79 17.35 -8.09 5.70
N SER A 80 18.31 -7.99 6.61
CA SER A 80 19.55 -8.75 6.55
C SER A 80 19.45 -10.15 7.16
N ASN A 81 18.41 -10.41 7.93
CA ASN A 81 18.27 -11.67 8.65
C ASN A 81 16.79 -12.12 8.73
N ILE A 82 16.46 -13.16 8.01
CA ILE A 82 15.17 -13.84 8.14
C ILE A 82 15.30 -14.85 9.30
N PRO A 83 14.39 -14.85 10.30
CA PRO A 83 14.43 -15.81 11.41
C PRO A 83 14.52 -17.25 10.90
N ASN A 84 15.45 -18.04 11.46
CA ASN A 84 15.76 -19.42 11.10
C ASN A 84 16.40 -19.65 9.70
N PHE A 85 16.57 -18.59 8.90
CA PHE A 85 17.32 -18.62 7.66
C PHE A 85 18.40 -17.55 7.74
N LYS A 86 19.66 -17.93 7.68
CA LYS A 86 20.80 -16.99 7.65
C LYS A 86 20.91 -16.29 6.27
N ALA A 87 19.80 -15.81 5.75
CA ALA A 87 19.70 -15.13 4.48
C ALA A 87 18.97 -13.81 4.63
N GLY A 88 19.35 -12.83 3.84
CA GLY A 88 18.63 -11.57 3.70
C GLY A 88 17.45 -11.71 2.73
N LEU A 89 16.68 -10.66 2.61
CA LEU A 89 15.66 -10.48 1.57
C LEU A 89 15.54 -9.00 1.23
N SER A 90 15.59 -8.71 -0.05
CA SER A 90 15.32 -7.40 -0.61
C SER A 90 14.10 -7.48 -1.52
N LEU A 91 13.15 -6.56 -1.34
CA LEU A 91 11.96 -6.45 -2.18
C LEU A 91 11.90 -5.06 -2.79
N VAL A 92 11.72 -5.00 -4.11
CA VAL A 92 11.43 -3.75 -4.83
C VAL A 92 10.12 -3.94 -5.56
N SER A 93 9.19 -3.01 -5.41
CA SER A 93 7.89 -3.06 -6.09
C SER A 93 7.59 -1.77 -6.83
N GLY A 94 6.94 -1.92 -7.99
CA GLY A 94 6.38 -0.83 -8.79
C GLY A 94 4.90 -1.07 -9.02
N MET A 95 4.06 -0.14 -8.59
CA MET A 95 2.60 -0.28 -8.66
C MET A 95 1.94 1.00 -9.13
N GLY A 96 0.81 0.86 -9.82
CA GLY A 96 -0.06 1.96 -10.22
C GLY A 96 -1.50 1.69 -9.83
N GLY A 97 -2.29 2.75 -9.66
CA GLY A 97 -3.69 2.57 -9.29
C GLY A 97 -4.43 3.85 -8.99
N VAL A 98 -5.43 3.74 -8.14
CA VAL A 98 -6.35 4.83 -7.81
C VAL A 98 -6.36 5.09 -6.31
N ARG A 99 -6.40 6.38 -5.96
CA ARG A 99 -6.59 6.87 -4.60
C ARG A 99 -7.84 7.72 -4.55
N MET A 100 -8.66 7.46 -3.54
CA MET A 100 -9.76 8.31 -3.14
C MET A 100 -9.36 9.12 -1.91
N ARG A 101 -9.62 10.43 -1.91
CA ARG A 101 -9.44 11.32 -0.76
C ARG A 101 -10.78 11.85 -0.31
N TRP A 102 -10.99 11.87 1.00
CA TRP A 102 -12.16 12.53 1.57
C TRP A 102 -11.83 14.00 1.82
N PRO A 103 -12.51 14.94 1.14
CA PRO A 103 -12.34 16.35 1.44
C PRO A 103 -12.92 16.62 2.84
N THR A 104 -12.12 17.26 3.67
CA THR A 104 -12.53 17.68 5.00
C THR A 104 -12.29 19.19 5.14
N HIS A 105 -13.09 19.86 5.96
CA HIS A 105 -12.87 21.27 6.30
C HIS A 105 -11.77 21.44 7.36
N THR A 106 -11.13 20.36 7.77
CA THR A 106 -10.06 20.32 8.77
C THR A 106 -8.70 20.15 8.11
N ARG A 107 -7.65 20.17 8.92
CA ARG A 107 -6.27 19.86 8.47
C ARG A 107 -6.04 18.38 8.21
N PHE A 108 -6.98 17.51 8.55
CA PHE A 108 -6.90 16.08 8.42
C PHE A 108 -7.56 15.63 7.11
N GLN A 109 -6.84 14.87 6.30
CA GLN A 109 -7.33 14.34 5.02
C GLN A 109 -7.11 12.83 4.97
N PRO A 110 -8.13 12.02 5.30
CA PRO A 110 -8.07 10.59 5.12
C PRO A 110 -8.10 10.22 3.63
N PHE A 111 -7.47 9.11 3.31
CA PHE A 111 -7.48 8.55 1.96
C PHE A 111 -7.53 7.02 1.99
N ALA A 112 -8.05 6.43 0.92
CA ALA A 112 -7.92 5.01 0.61
C ALA A 112 -7.35 4.84 -0.79
N GLN A 113 -6.66 3.71 -1.03
CA GLN A 113 -6.04 3.43 -2.32
C GLN A 113 -6.07 1.94 -2.65
N VAL A 114 -6.09 1.66 -3.94
CA VAL A 114 -5.90 0.32 -4.49
C VAL A 114 -4.86 0.43 -5.59
N LEU A 115 -3.80 -0.37 -5.49
CA LEU A 115 -2.65 -0.36 -6.39
C LEU A 115 -2.41 -1.77 -6.92
N PHE A 116 -1.97 -1.86 -8.18
CA PHE A 116 -1.63 -3.09 -8.88
C PHE A 116 -0.30 -2.92 -9.59
N GLY A 117 0.48 -3.98 -9.68
CA GLY A 117 1.77 -3.94 -10.36
C GLY A 117 2.59 -5.18 -10.14
N GLY A 118 3.89 -5.01 -9.97
CA GLY A 118 4.84 -6.09 -9.79
C GLY A 118 5.76 -5.88 -8.59
N VAL A 119 6.29 -6.98 -8.09
CA VAL A 119 7.34 -7.02 -7.07
C VAL A 119 8.46 -7.92 -7.54
N HIS A 120 9.68 -7.47 -7.31
CA HIS A 120 10.92 -8.19 -7.55
C HIS A 120 11.62 -8.44 -6.21
N GLY A 121 11.79 -9.71 -5.86
CA GLY A 121 12.54 -10.14 -4.70
C GLY A 121 13.92 -10.62 -5.09
N PHE A 122 14.96 -10.28 -4.32
CA PHE A 122 16.34 -10.68 -4.53
C PHE A 122 17.10 -10.78 -3.20
N ASP A 123 18.36 -11.21 -3.25
CA ASP A 123 19.23 -11.48 -2.08
C ASP A 123 18.69 -12.56 -1.13
N SER A 124 17.88 -13.49 -1.67
CA SER A 124 17.27 -14.56 -0.90
C SER A 124 17.27 -15.88 -1.68
N TYR A 125 16.61 -16.88 -1.12
CA TYR A 125 16.42 -18.18 -1.73
C TYR A 125 14.95 -18.35 -2.12
N PHE A 126 14.70 -18.40 -3.43
CA PHE A 126 13.37 -18.65 -3.98
C PHE A 126 13.30 -20.08 -4.51
N PRO A 127 12.41 -20.90 -3.95
CA PRO A 127 12.28 -22.29 -4.36
C PRO A 127 11.78 -22.39 -5.81
N ALA A 128 12.19 -23.45 -6.48
CA ALA A 128 11.75 -23.74 -7.84
C ALA A 128 10.80 -24.95 -7.87
N PRO A 129 9.92 -25.06 -8.87
CA PRO A 129 9.16 -26.28 -9.12
C PRO A 129 10.06 -27.48 -9.30
N ILE A 130 9.51 -28.69 -9.08
CA ILE A 130 10.23 -29.95 -9.23
C ILE A 130 10.90 -30.00 -10.60
N GLY A 131 12.23 -30.29 -10.59
CA GLY A 131 13.05 -30.36 -11.81
C GLY A 131 13.73 -29.07 -12.24
N LYS A 132 13.57 -27.96 -11.50
CA LYS A 132 14.31 -26.72 -11.71
C LYS A 132 15.16 -26.35 -10.50
N LEU A 133 16.27 -25.66 -10.73
CA LEU A 133 17.14 -25.18 -9.65
C LEU A 133 16.49 -23.92 -9.00
N PRO A 134 16.66 -23.77 -7.67
CA PRO A 134 16.25 -22.55 -6.96
C PRO A 134 17.01 -21.34 -7.48
N THR A 135 16.40 -20.17 -7.37
CA THR A 135 16.98 -18.90 -7.84
C THR A 135 17.21 -17.95 -6.67
N SER A 136 18.16 -17.02 -6.82
CA SER A 136 18.39 -15.96 -5.85
C SER A 136 17.43 -14.77 -6.01
N TYR A 137 16.57 -14.78 -7.02
CA TYR A 137 15.57 -13.75 -7.30
C TYR A 137 14.27 -14.37 -7.82
N ASP A 138 13.19 -13.63 -7.64
CA ASP A 138 11.87 -13.93 -8.21
C ASP A 138 11.11 -12.66 -8.51
N THR A 139 10.25 -12.70 -9.52
CA THR A 139 9.40 -11.56 -9.91
C THR A 139 7.97 -12.04 -10.04
N SER A 140 7.06 -11.32 -9.43
CA SER A 140 5.65 -11.68 -9.48
C SER A 140 4.74 -10.46 -9.52
N TYR A 141 3.48 -10.75 -9.80
CA TYR A 141 2.40 -9.79 -9.62
C TYR A 141 2.24 -9.39 -8.17
N ALA A 142 1.90 -8.12 -7.94
CA ALA A 142 1.61 -7.57 -6.63
C ALA A 142 0.38 -6.67 -6.65
N MET A 143 -0.33 -6.63 -5.53
CA MET A 143 -1.47 -5.78 -5.27
C MET A 143 -1.35 -5.17 -3.88
N ALA A 144 -1.75 -3.90 -3.72
CA ALA A 144 -1.85 -3.26 -2.43
C ALA A 144 -3.22 -2.59 -2.26
N VAL A 145 -3.85 -2.83 -1.13
CA VAL A 145 -5.09 -2.17 -0.71
C VAL A 145 -4.88 -1.55 0.65
N GLY A 146 -5.17 -0.28 0.78
CA GLY A 146 -4.94 0.40 2.05
C GLY A 146 -5.41 1.84 2.06
N GLY A 147 -4.86 2.58 3.02
CA GLY A 147 -5.19 3.98 3.18
C GLY A 147 -4.31 4.64 4.23
N GLY A 148 -4.71 5.86 4.61
CA GLY A 148 -3.95 6.61 5.58
C GLY A 148 -4.56 7.95 5.91
N LEU A 149 -3.77 8.74 6.61
CA LEU A 149 -4.13 10.08 7.06
C LEU A 149 -3.02 11.07 6.73
N ASP A 150 -3.34 12.04 5.90
CA ASP A 150 -2.47 13.17 5.59
C ASP A 150 -2.91 14.39 6.42
N ILE A 151 -1.96 15.11 7.03
CA ILE A 151 -2.18 16.28 7.89
C ILE A 151 -1.51 17.50 7.26
N ALA A 152 -2.29 18.55 7.02
CA ALA A 152 -1.78 19.79 6.45
C ALA A 152 -0.91 20.56 7.48
N VAL A 153 0.36 20.79 7.15
CA VAL A 153 1.28 21.64 7.91
C VAL A 153 1.35 23.03 7.27
N SER A 154 1.45 23.06 5.94
CA SER A 154 1.43 24.30 5.16
C SER A 154 0.66 24.12 3.86
N ARG A 155 0.64 25.15 3.01
CA ARG A 155 -0.01 25.06 1.68
C ARG A 155 0.61 23.98 0.79
N HIS A 156 1.91 23.73 0.91
CA HIS A 156 2.65 22.83 0.04
C HIS A 156 3.20 21.59 0.75
N VAL A 157 3.27 21.63 2.10
CA VAL A 157 3.85 20.54 2.89
C VAL A 157 2.79 19.92 3.78
N TRP A 158 2.66 18.62 3.68
CA TRP A 158 1.77 17.79 4.46
C TRP A 158 2.56 16.66 5.12
N VAL A 159 2.15 16.24 6.27
CA VAL A 159 2.67 15.06 6.95
C VAL A 159 1.71 13.89 6.71
N ARG A 160 2.22 12.82 6.17
CA ARG A 160 1.51 11.53 6.16
C ARG A 160 1.71 10.88 7.52
N ALA A 161 0.76 11.12 8.43
CA ALA A 161 0.87 10.65 9.81
C ALA A 161 0.78 9.12 9.90
N LEU A 162 -0.02 8.52 9.03
CA LEU A 162 -0.20 7.08 8.94
C LEU A 162 -0.47 6.68 7.48
N LYS A 163 0.18 5.61 7.06
CA LYS A 163 -0.16 4.84 5.87
C LYS A 163 -0.15 3.36 6.26
N ALA A 164 -1.23 2.65 5.98
CA ALA A 164 -1.34 1.22 6.22
C ALA A 164 -1.89 0.56 4.95
N ASP A 165 -1.11 -0.37 4.40
CA ASP A 165 -1.48 -1.13 3.20
C ASP A 165 -1.37 -2.63 3.48
N TYR A 166 -2.40 -3.37 3.10
CA TYR A 166 -2.32 -4.80 2.92
C TYR A 166 -1.76 -5.07 1.53
N ASN A 167 -0.62 -5.77 1.47
CA ASN A 167 0.05 -6.15 0.23
C ASN A 167 -0.10 -7.64 0.00
N TYR A 168 -0.48 -7.99 -1.21
CA TYR A 168 -0.51 -9.35 -1.71
C TYR A 168 0.50 -9.49 -2.84
N SER A 169 1.24 -10.60 -2.88
CA SER A 169 2.09 -10.95 -4.01
C SER A 169 2.17 -12.46 -4.20
N SER A 170 2.50 -12.88 -5.41
CA SER A 170 2.63 -14.30 -5.77
C SER A 170 4.10 -14.74 -5.85
N LEU A 171 4.98 -14.19 -5.01
CA LEU A 171 6.37 -14.64 -4.91
C LEU A 171 6.42 -16.08 -4.40
N ARG A 172 7.27 -16.88 -5.01
CA ARG A 172 7.38 -18.32 -4.74
C ARG A 172 7.88 -18.60 -3.33
N ASN A 173 7.19 -19.49 -2.61
CA ASN A 173 7.53 -19.87 -1.24
C ASN A 173 7.32 -21.35 -0.88
N LEU A 174 7.09 -22.26 -1.83
CA LEU A 174 6.78 -23.69 -1.65
C LEU A 174 5.43 -24.02 -0.98
N GLN A 175 4.67 -23.05 -0.49
CA GLN A 175 3.40 -23.30 0.23
C GLN A 175 2.17 -22.70 -0.49
N GLY A 176 2.23 -22.49 -1.78
CA GLY A 176 1.10 -21.95 -2.55
C GLY A 176 1.36 -20.56 -3.15
N ASP A 177 2.60 -20.08 -3.08
CA ASP A 177 3.06 -18.87 -3.76
C ASP A 177 2.22 -17.62 -3.45
N ASN A 178 1.68 -17.55 -2.22
CA ASN A 178 0.84 -16.45 -1.76
C ASN A 178 1.49 -15.76 -0.56
N GLN A 179 1.87 -14.50 -0.76
CA GLN A 179 2.44 -13.66 0.28
C GLN A 179 1.42 -12.61 0.73
N ASN A 180 1.06 -12.65 1.99
CA ASN A 180 0.17 -11.69 2.62
C ASN A 180 0.99 -10.84 3.59
N GLN A 181 1.08 -9.55 3.35
CA GLN A 181 1.99 -8.67 4.04
C GLN A 181 1.26 -7.42 4.51
N LEU A 182 1.60 -6.92 5.70
CA LEU A 182 1.11 -5.65 6.21
C LEU A 182 2.24 -4.62 6.16
N ARG A 183 2.01 -3.51 5.47
CA ARG A 183 2.95 -2.39 5.42
C ARG A 183 2.38 -1.21 6.19
N ILE A 184 3.16 -0.66 7.12
CA ILE A 184 2.80 0.51 7.91
C ILE A 184 3.92 1.54 7.74
N GLY A 185 3.55 2.82 7.61
CA GLY A 185 4.55 3.87 7.43
C GLY A 185 4.03 5.26 7.73
N ALA A 186 4.98 6.20 7.81
CA ALA A 186 4.77 7.62 7.97
C ALA A 186 5.76 8.41 7.12
N GLY A 187 5.44 9.65 6.76
CA GLY A 187 6.29 10.41 5.85
C GLY A 187 5.86 11.84 5.58
N ILE A 188 6.37 12.37 4.50
CA ILE A 188 6.11 13.75 4.06
C ILE A 188 5.48 13.71 2.66
N LEU A 189 4.54 14.59 2.43
CA LEU A 189 3.86 14.79 1.16
C LEU A 189 4.02 16.25 0.75
N PHE A 190 4.47 16.46 -0.48
CA PHE A 190 4.55 17.75 -1.13
C PHE A 190 3.38 17.88 -2.12
N ARG A 191 2.62 18.93 -1.96
CA ARG A 191 1.50 19.27 -2.85
C ARG A 191 1.87 20.46 -3.72
N GLY A 192 1.89 20.24 -5.03
CA GLY A 192 2.10 21.32 -6.00
C GLY A 192 0.99 22.36 -5.86
N GLY A 193 1.33 23.66 -5.92
CA GLY A 193 0.35 24.73 -5.88
C GLY A 193 -0.46 24.77 -7.18
N GLY A 194 -1.74 24.48 -7.13
CA GLY A 194 -2.66 24.87 -8.19
C GLY A 194 -2.87 26.39 -8.14
N LYS A 195 -2.76 27.04 -9.31
CA LYS A 195 -3.22 28.43 -9.50
C LYS A 195 -4.72 28.53 -9.43
#